data_262d95d4db2e36c23d5c592e0502f547
#
_entry.id   262d95d4db2e36c23d5c592e0502f547
#
_cell.length_a   1.000
_cell.length_b   1.000
_cell.length_c   1.000
_cell.angle_alpha   90.00
_cell.angle_beta   90.00
_cell.angle_gamma   90.00
#
_symmetry.space_group_name_H-M   'P 1'
#
loop_
_entity.id
_entity.type
_entity.pdbx_description
1 polymer ?
#
loop_
_entity_poly.entity_id
_entity_poly.type
_entity_poly.pdbx_seq_one_letter_code
_entity_poly.pdbx_strand_id
1 'polypeptide(L)'
;MSNFLLLDTDVLIDFLRGHPEAIQLLETSDHEFWISAVSVAELYVGVRDSKEREVLDQLIGLLRVVEITTEIAQQAGLWRRKYCRSHGTGIMDALIAACADSMRAPLVTLNLKHFPMLTEIWAPYCK
;
A
#
# COMPACT_ATOMS: atom_id res chain seq x y z
N MET A 1 -14.79 12.85 8.29
CA MET A 1 -13.75 11.83 8.28
C MET A 1 -13.61 11.25 6.90
N SER A 2 -12.38 11.00 6.51
CA SER A 2 -12.10 10.39 5.22
C SER A 2 -12.56 8.95 5.21
N ASN A 3 -13.18 8.52 4.11
CA ASN A 3 -13.54 7.14 3.86
C ASN A 3 -12.48 6.42 3.03
N PHE A 4 -11.30 7.03 2.91
CA PHE A 4 -10.20 6.51 2.11
C PHE A 4 -9.31 5.61 2.94
N LEU A 5 -8.88 4.50 2.34
CA LEU A 5 -7.85 3.62 2.90
C LEU A 5 -6.75 3.47 1.86
N LEU A 6 -5.50 3.59 2.28
CA LEU A 6 -4.36 3.27 1.43
C LEU A 6 -3.92 1.85 1.75
N LEU A 7 -3.86 1.01 0.73
CA LEU A 7 -3.46 -0.39 0.88
C LEU A 7 -1.97 -0.53 0.60
N ASP A 8 -1.27 -1.22 1.51
CA ASP A 8 0.12 -1.63 1.24
C ASP A 8 0.12 -2.77 0.22
N THR A 9 1.24 -2.94 -0.45
CA THR A 9 1.41 -3.95 -1.49
C THR A 9 1.11 -5.36 -0.99
N ASP A 10 1.49 -5.66 0.27
CA ASP A 10 1.31 -7.01 0.84
C ASP A 10 -0.16 -7.45 0.89
N VAL A 11 -1.07 -6.53 1.20
CA VAL A 11 -2.51 -6.82 1.23
C VAL A 11 -3.04 -7.12 -0.17
N LEU A 12 -2.54 -6.39 -1.17
CA LEU A 12 -2.95 -6.60 -2.57
C LEU A 12 -2.39 -7.91 -3.13
N ILE A 13 -1.17 -8.28 -2.75
CA ILE A 13 -0.60 -9.57 -3.12
C ILE A 13 -1.49 -10.70 -2.56
N ASP A 14 -1.90 -10.59 -1.30
CA ASP A 14 -2.80 -11.58 -0.70
C ASP A 14 -4.14 -11.65 -1.44
N PHE A 15 -4.70 -10.50 -1.81
CA PHE A 15 -5.93 -10.46 -2.59
C PHE A 15 -5.76 -11.23 -3.91
N LEU A 16 -4.68 -10.98 -4.63
CA LEU A 16 -4.41 -11.62 -5.92
C LEU A 16 -4.16 -13.13 -5.78
N ARG A 17 -3.65 -13.56 -4.62
CA ARG A 17 -3.43 -14.97 -4.32
C ARG A 17 -4.65 -15.69 -3.78
N GLY A 18 -5.78 -14.99 -3.66
CA GLY A 18 -7.02 -15.59 -3.21
C GLY A 18 -7.16 -15.74 -1.69
N HIS A 19 -6.39 -14.98 -0.90
CA HIS A 19 -6.49 -15.00 0.56
C HIS A 19 -7.89 -14.53 0.98
N PRO A 20 -8.69 -15.36 1.70
CA PRO A 20 -10.09 -15.04 1.95
C PRO A 20 -10.32 -13.73 2.68
N GLU A 21 -9.51 -13.40 3.67
CA GLU A 21 -9.69 -12.18 4.44
C GLU A 21 -9.33 -10.92 3.63
N ALA A 22 -8.34 -11.03 2.73
CA ALA A 22 -8.02 -9.93 1.82
C ALA A 22 -9.16 -9.71 0.82
N ILE A 23 -9.72 -10.78 0.29
CA ILE A 23 -10.86 -10.71 -0.62
C ILE A 23 -12.05 -10.07 0.09
N GLN A 24 -12.34 -10.51 1.31
CA GLN A 24 -13.43 -9.96 2.10
C GLN A 24 -13.25 -8.46 2.33
N LEU A 25 -12.05 -8.03 2.67
CA LEU A 25 -11.75 -6.62 2.90
C LEU A 25 -12.10 -5.77 1.68
N LEU A 26 -11.63 -6.16 0.50
CA LEU A 26 -11.81 -5.37 -0.70
C LEU A 26 -13.24 -5.45 -1.26
N GLU A 27 -13.91 -6.58 -1.10
CA GLU A 27 -15.23 -6.81 -1.71
C GLU A 27 -16.38 -6.38 -0.83
N THR A 28 -16.22 -6.35 0.49
CA THR A 28 -17.34 -6.07 1.40
C THR A 28 -17.24 -4.74 2.14
N SER A 29 -16.09 -4.07 2.08
CA SER A 29 -15.91 -2.79 2.76
C SER A 29 -16.53 -1.65 1.96
N ASP A 30 -17.07 -0.66 2.67
CA ASP A 30 -17.62 0.55 2.07
C ASP A 30 -16.54 1.62 1.81
N HIS A 31 -15.29 1.32 2.14
CA HIS A 31 -14.20 2.26 1.97
C HIS A 31 -13.79 2.41 0.50
N GLU A 32 -13.30 3.58 0.16
CA GLU A 32 -12.62 3.82 -1.11
C GLU A 32 -11.16 3.43 -0.96
N PHE A 33 -10.69 2.51 -1.81
CA PHE A 33 -9.33 1.99 -1.71
C PHE A 33 -8.39 2.70 -2.67
N TRP A 34 -7.25 3.11 -2.13
CA TRP A 34 -6.17 3.75 -2.87
C TRP A 34 -4.91 2.93 -2.74
N ILE A 35 -4.03 3.04 -3.72
CA ILE A 35 -2.68 2.47 -3.65
C ILE A 35 -1.68 3.51 -4.09
N SER A 36 -0.44 3.35 -3.66
CA SER A 36 0.67 4.17 -4.14
C SER A 36 1.11 3.71 -5.53
N ALA A 37 1.60 4.64 -6.35
CA ALA A 37 2.26 4.30 -7.61
C ALA A 37 3.42 3.32 -7.40
N VAL A 38 4.06 3.34 -6.22
CA VAL A 38 5.09 2.37 -5.84
C VAL A 38 4.51 0.96 -5.80
N SER A 39 3.33 0.79 -5.20
CA SER A 39 2.67 -0.52 -5.14
C SER A 39 2.31 -1.03 -6.54
N VAL A 40 1.90 -0.13 -7.43
CA VAL A 40 1.65 -0.50 -8.83
C VAL A 40 2.90 -1.15 -9.43
N ALA A 41 4.06 -0.50 -9.27
CA ALA A 41 5.32 -1.05 -9.79
C ALA A 41 5.65 -2.41 -9.19
N GLU A 42 5.51 -2.55 -7.87
CA GLU A 42 5.81 -3.80 -7.18
C GLU A 42 4.90 -4.94 -7.66
N LEU A 43 3.62 -4.66 -7.86
CA LEU A 43 2.67 -5.67 -8.33
C LEU A 43 2.99 -6.15 -9.74
N TYR A 44 3.38 -5.24 -10.64
CA TYR A 44 3.73 -5.64 -12.00
C TYR A 44 5.04 -6.42 -12.07
N VAL A 45 5.96 -6.21 -11.14
CA VAL A 45 7.18 -7.04 -11.06
C VAL A 45 6.81 -8.52 -10.85
N GLY A 46 5.73 -8.80 -10.13
CA GLY A 46 5.31 -10.17 -9.83
C GLY A 46 4.51 -10.87 -10.92
N VAL A 47 4.17 -10.17 -12.01
CA VAL A 47 3.38 -10.77 -13.12
C VAL A 47 4.22 -11.80 -13.88
N ARG A 48 3.68 -13.01 -14.05
CA ARG A 48 4.39 -14.12 -14.68
C ARG A 48 3.94 -14.40 -16.11
N ASP A 49 2.70 -14.05 -16.47
CA ASP A 49 2.14 -14.33 -17.79
C ASP A 49 1.06 -13.31 -18.16
N SER A 50 0.55 -13.43 -19.39
CA SER A 50 -0.44 -12.49 -19.92
C SER A 50 -1.77 -12.54 -19.18
N LYS A 51 -2.16 -13.70 -18.67
CA LYS A 51 -3.41 -13.85 -17.91
C LYS A 51 -3.32 -13.14 -16.57
N GLU A 52 -2.21 -13.29 -15.85
CA GLU A 52 -1.99 -12.57 -14.60
C GLU A 52 -1.95 -11.07 -14.85
N ARG A 53 -1.35 -10.66 -15.96
CA ARG A 53 -1.32 -9.24 -16.32
C ARG A 53 -2.73 -8.69 -16.53
N GLU A 54 -3.59 -9.42 -17.23
CA GLU A 54 -4.96 -8.97 -17.46
C GLU A 54 -5.72 -8.80 -16.16
N VAL A 55 -5.57 -9.75 -15.23
CA VAL A 55 -6.21 -9.67 -13.90
C VAL A 55 -5.72 -8.45 -13.15
N LEU A 56 -4.41 -8.21 -13.17
CA LEU A 56 -3.83 -7.05 -12.48
C LEU A 56 -4.28 -5.75 -13.13
N ASP A 57 -4.29 -5.67 -14.46
CA ASP A 57 -4.77 -4.49 -15.18
C ASP A 57 -6.20 -4.12 -14.74
N GLN A 58 -7.06 -5.12 -14.60
CA GLN A 58 -8.43 -4.91 -14.15
C GLN A 58 -8.49 -4.40 -12.71
N LEU A 59 -7.69 -4.99 -11.82
CA LEU A 59 -7.64 -4.56 -10.43
C LEU A 59 -7.18 -3.11 -10.32
N ILE A 60 -6.10 -2.76 -11.00
CA ILE A 60 -5.56 -1.39 -10.98
C ILE A 60 -6.60 -0.39 -11.51
N GLY A 61 -7.37 -0.79 -12.52
CA GLY A 61 -8.46 0.03 -13.05
C GLY A 61 -9.59 0.32 -12.08
N LEU A 62 -9.73 -0.52 -11.04
CA LEU A 62 -10.76 -0.34 -10.01
C LEU A 62 -10.27 0.44 -8.79
N LEU A 63 -8.96 0.62 -8.67
CA LEU A 63 -8.36 1.32 -7.55
C LEU A 63 -7.98 2.73 -7.96
N ARG A 64 -7.83 3.61 -6.97
CA ARG A 64 -7.27 4.94 -7.21
C ARG A 64 -5.80 4.92 -6.84
N VAL A 65 -4.98 5.64 -7.60
CA VAL A 65 -3.52 5.62 -7.44
C VAL A 65 -3.03 6.98 -6.98
N VAL A 66 -2.18 6.98 -5.94
CA VAL A 66 -1.49 8.19 -5.47
C VAL A 66 -0.17 8.29 -6.24
N GLU A 67 -0.02 9.37 -7.00
CA GLU A 67 1.22 9.62 -7.71
C GLU A 67 2.32 10.10 -6.76
N ILE A 68 3.57 9.80 -7.10
CA ILE A 68 4.72 10.22 -6.29
C ILE A 68 5.13 11.63 -6.72
N THR A 69 4.78 12.61 -5.89
CA THR A 69 5.19 13.99 -6.12
C THR A 69 6.59 14.21 -5.55
N THR A 70 7.19 15.36 -5.86
CA THR A 70 8.49 15.74 -5.28
C THR A 70 8.41 15.81 -3.76
N GLU A 71 7.31 16.36 -3.22
CA GLU A 71 7.11 16.50 -1.79
C GLU A 71 7.01 15.14 -1.10
N ILE A 72 6.29 14.20 -1.72
CA ILE A 72 6.20 12.82 -1.22
C ILE A 72 7.57 12.17 -1.22
N ALA A 73 8.33 12.34 -2.30
CA ALA A 73 9.67 11.77 -2.42
C ALA A 73 10.63 12.32 -1.35
N GLN A 74 10.56 13.63 -1.10
CA GLN A 74 11.38 14.28 -0.07
C GLN A 74 11.07 13.71 1.32
N GLN A 75 9.80 13.66 1.68
CA GLN A 75 9.37 13.11 2.97
C GLN A 75 9.80 11.65 3.13
N ALA A 76 9.63 10.86 2.07
CA ALA A 76 10.01 9.46 2.08
C ALA A 76 11.51 9.28 2.34
N GLY A 77 12.34 10.09 1.68
CA GLY A 77 13.79 10.05 1.87
C GLY A 77 14.18 10.35 3.31
N LEU A 78 13.57 11.38 3.90
CA LEU A 78 13.84 11.77 5.29
C LEU A 78 13.41 10.67 6.27
N TRP A 79 12.27 10.05 6.06
CA TRP A 79 11.78 8.97 6.93
C TRP A 79 12.64 7.71 6.79
N ARG A 80 13.04 7.36 5.58
CA ARG A 80 13.94 6.23 5.34
C ARG A 80 15.24 6.42 6.11
N ARG A 81 15.83 7.61 6.01
CA ARG A 81 17.04 7.97 6.73
C ARG A 81 16.89 7.81 8.24
N LYS A 82 15.74 8.24 8.78
CA LYS A 82 15.49 8.24 10.22
C LYS A 82 15.23 6.84 10.77
N TYR A 83 14.49 6.00 10.04
CA TYR A 83 13.94 4.75 10.56
C TYR A 83 14.53 3.48 9.99
N CYS A 84 15.44 3.55 9.03
CA CYS A 84 15.93 2.33 8.39
C CYS A 84 16.65 1.38 9.35
N ARG A 85 17.43 1.91 10.29
CA ARG A 85 18.18 1.08 11.24
C ARG A 85 17.32 0.57 12.38
N SER A 86 16.46 1.42 12.91
CA SER A 86 15.66 1.09 14.10
C SER A 86 14.45 0.19 13.77
N HIS A 87 13.83 0.37 12.61
CA HIS A 87 12.57 -0.29 12.27
C HIS A 87 12.61 -1.04 10.93
N GLY A 88 13.75 -1.08 10.27
CA GLY A 88 13.87 -1.77 8.99
C GLY A 88 13.09 -1.12 7.85
N THR A 89 12.75 0.16 7.99
CA THR A 89 11.98 0.87 6.96
C THR A 89 12.81 1.02 5.68
N GLY A 90 12.35 0.41 4.58
CA GLY A 90 12.97 0.56 3.28
C GLY A 90 12.45 1.79 2.55
N ILE A 91 13.05 2.10 1.39
CA ILE A 91 12.62 3.26 0.61
C ILE A 91 11.20 3.09 0.06
N MET A 92 10.81 1.87 -0.33
CA MET A 92 9.45 1.60 -0.81
C MET A 92 8.43 1.80 0.30
N ASP A 93 8.72 1.30 1.52
CA ASP A 93 7.86 1.53 2.69
C ASP A 93 7.70 3.02 2.96
N ALA A 94 8.82 3.75 2.93
CA ALA A 94 8.81 5.18 3.21
C ALA A 94 7.98 5.96 2.17
N LEU A 95 8.07 5.56 0.90
CA LEU A 95 7.26 6.17 -0.16
C LEU A 95 5.77 5.91 0.04
N ILE A 96 5.41 4.68 0.40
CA ILE A 96 4.02 4.32 0.68
C ILE A 96 3.51 5.11 1.89
N ALA A 97 4.32 5.20 2.95
CA ALA A 97 3.97 5.98 4.14
C ALA A 97 3.74 7.46 3.80
N ALA A 98 4.62 8.03 2.97
CA ALA A 98 4.49 9.43 2.58
C ALA A 98 3.23 9.67 1.74
N CYS A 99 2.82 8.69 0.93
CA CYS A 99 1.54 8.76 0.21
C CYS A 99 0.36 8.79 1.18
N ALA A 100 0.36 7.89 2.17
CA ALA A 100 -0.70 7.84 3.18
C ALA A 100 -0.80 9.16 3.94
N ASP A 101 0.34 9.70 4.36
CA ASP A 101 0.40 10.96 5.09
C ASP A 101 -0.12 12.11 4.24
N SER A 102 0.27 12.18 2.97
CA SER A 102 -0.14 13.26 2.08
C SER A 102 -1.65 13.31 1.84
N MET A 103 -2.32 12.16 1.81
CA MET A 103 -3.76 12.10 1.64
C MET A 103 -4.52 11.99 2.97
N ARG A 104 -3.80 11.97 4.10
CA ARG A 104 -4.36 11.81 5.44
C ARG A 104 -5.28 10.60 5.53
N ALA A 105 -4.85 9.50 4.91
CA ALA A 105 -5.58 8.25 4.92
C ALA A 105 -4.88 7.23 5.80
N PRO A 106 -5.64 6.36 6.50
CA PRO A 106 -5.02 5.25 7.21
C PRO A 106 -4.31 4.31 6.23
N LEU A 107 -3.17 3.77 6.66
CA LEU A 107 -2.47 2.74 5.92
C LEU A 107 -2.89 1.36 6.43
N VAL A 108 -3.27 0.48 5.52
CA VAL A 108 -3.64 -0.91 5.82
C VAL A 108 -2.46 -1.79 5.38
N THR A 109 -1.80 -2.43 6.34
CA THR A 109 -0.58 -3.20 6.08
C THR A 109 -0.46 -4.38 7.05
N LEU A 110 0.27 -5.41 6.64
CA LEU A 110 0.63 -6.54 7.52
C LEU A 110 1.97 -6.33 8.21
N ASN A 111 2.71 -5.26 7.86
CA ASN A 111 4.05 -4.97 8.36
C ASN A 111 4.09 -3.71 9.23
N LEU A 112 3.31 -3.69 10.30
CA LEU A 112 3.18 -2.50 11.16
C LEU A 112 4.52 -1.93 11.61
N LYS A 113 5.49 -2.77 11.92
CA LYS A 113 6.77 -2.32 12.48
C LYS A 113 7.59 -1.46 11.52
N HIS A 114 7.35 -1.56 10.21
CA HIS A 114 8.09 -0.77 9.21
C HIS A 114 7.56 0.67 9.07
N PHE A 115 6.47 1.00 9.77
CA PHE A 115 5.78 2.28 9.61
C PHE A 115 5.65 3.07 10.93
N PRO A 116 6.78 3.28 11.67
CA PRO A 116 6.71 3.99 12.96
C PRO A 116 6.31 5.46 12.82
N MET A 117 6.43 6.03 11.62
CA MET A 117 6.12 7.42 11.34
C MET A 117 4.61 7.69 11.20
N LEU A 118 3.79 6.64 11.06
CA LEU A 118 2.35 6.79 10.87
C LEU A 118 1.60 6.51 12.17
N THR A 119 0.58 7.33 12.45
CA THR A 119 -0.31 7.13 13.59
C THR A 119 -1.57 6.36 13.20
N GLU A 120 -2.07 6.58 11.98
CA GLU A 120 -3.25 5.87 11.48
C GLU A 120 -2.83 4.69 10.61
N ILE A 121 -2.59 3.57 11.28
CA ILE A 121 -2.11 2.35 10.64
C ILE A 121 -2.76 1.15 11.33
N TRP A 122 -3.19 0.16 10.55
CA TRP A 122 -3.75 -1.06 11.12
C TRP A 122 -3.59 -2.26 10.20
N ALA A 123 -3.47 -3.42 10.85
CA ALA A 123 -3.45 -4.69 10.14
C ALA A 123 -4.88 -5.16 9.94
N PRO A 124 -5.28 -5.50 8.71
CA PRO A 124 -6.67 -5.88 8.44
C PRO A 124 -7.01 -7.29 8.93
N TYR A 125 -6.00 -8.12 9.12
CA TYR A 125 -6.15 -9.50 9.60
C TYR A 125 -4.78 -10.01 10.07
N CYS A 126 -4.79 -11.15 10.73
CA CYS A 126 -3.58 -11.80 11.23
C CYS A 126 -3.21 -12.98 10.33
N LYS A 127 -1.94 -13.11 9.99
CA LYS A 127 -1.45 -14.21 9.15
C LYS A 127 -0.71 -15.27 9.92
#